data_6d5e7c4ef999820c34262c567ac4cadd
#
_entry.id   6d5e7c4ef999820c34262c567ac4cadd
#
_cell.length_a   1.000
_cell.length_b   1.000
_cell.length_c   1.000
_cell.angle_alpha   90.00
_cell.angle_beta   90.00
_cell.angle_gamma   90.00
#
_symmetry.space_group_name_H-M   'P 1'
#
loop_
_entity.id
_entity.type
_entity.pdbx_description
1 polymer ?
#
loop_
_entity_poly.entity_id
_entity_poly.type
_entity_poly.pdbx_seq_one_letter_code
_entity_poly.pdbx_strand_id
1 'polypeptide(L)'
;MKYFLLAIVLFLNSALLISQNIVVKVVDENTKAPIAFAAVKIDDFNGVISNEEGFFTLNTENLDAVTITCLGYKSKVLSIDDIIVNNNVIALEEAINELNTVYISNKRPNADSIIARVRQRLSENYGTKLYKHEVFSRETAYIDFKDLNFDVEKASHIKKKNLELANKSLDSLARAIINSKTIHFKDFKADLYVNDSTKTKLVVHKATELLDQKNSLSFEDVQKKGQNVMLKYLDTTLTYKLKTGLFKIEDSLSLKDDKTKEVQKNEYQIDNLRGGINTILEHSHFGENSMLTKILDSNLYEYNFENTSYFNDELIYVISYKPKRSRSKYTGRLFIIDDSYAIAKMDFEFA
;
A
#
# COMPACT_ATOMS: atom_id res chain seq x y z
N MET A 1 -58.35 10.66 -2.71
CA MET A 1 -57.64 11.32 -3.82
C MET A 1 -56.40 12.11 -3.37
N LYS A 2 -56.49 12.99 -2.40
CA LYS A 2 -55.35 13.85 -1.98
C LYS A 2 -54.11 13.06 -1.51
N TYR A 3 -54.29 12.01 -0.72
CA TYR A 3 -53.20 11.17 -0.23
C TYR A 3 -52.61 10.23 -1.31
N PHE A 4 -53.41 9.86 -2.30
CA PHE A 4 -52.96 9.06 -3.44
C PHE A 4 -52.05 9.88 -4.36
N LEU A 5 -52.41 11.17 -4.57
CA LEU A 5 -51.57 12.09 -5.34
C LEU A 5 -50.24 12.36 -4.63
N LEU A 6 -50.28 12.51 -3.31
CA LEU A 6 -49.07 12.70 -2.48
C LEU A 6 -48.14 11.48 -2.51
N ALA A 7 -48.73 10.26 -2.49
CA ALA A 7 -47.97 9.02 -2.62
C ALA A 7 -47.31 8.88 -4.01
N ILE A 8 -47.96 9.28 -5.10
CA ILE A 8 -47.42 9.30 -6.44
C ILE A 8 -46.27 10.33 -6.54
N VAL A 9 -46.41 11.50 -5.99
CA VAL A 9 -45.35 12.53 -5.97
C VAL A 9 -44.16 12.07 -5.15
N LEU A 10 -44.35 11.39 -4.02
CA LEU A 10 -43.25 10.79 -3.23
C LEU A 10 -42.57 9.66 -3.98
N PHE A 11 -43.33 8.82 -4.70
CA PHE A 11 -42.77 7.71 -5.51
C PHE A 11 -41.99 8.22 -6.72
N LEU A 12 -42.41 9.30 -7.35
CA LEU A 12 -41.73 9.94 -8.48
C LEU A 12 -40.41 10.60 -8.03
N ASN A 13 -40.33 11.12 -6.79
CA ASN A 13 -39.08 11.68 -6.27
C ASN A 13 -38.06 10.61 -5.85
N SER A 14 -38.48 9.39 -5.49
CA SER A 14 -37.55 8.29 -5.17
C SER A 14 -36.84 7.69 -6.39
N ALA A 15 -37.36 7.92 -7.61
CA ALA A 15 -36.74 7.47 -8.85
C ALA A 15 -35.53 8.33 -9.30
N LEU A 16 -35.26 9.47 -8.64
CA LEU A 16 -34.17 10.37 -9.00
C LEU A 16 -32.89 10.14 -8.19
N LEU A 17 -32.83 9.10 -7.35
CA LEU A 17 -31.59 8.68 -6.67
C LEU A 17 -30.74 7.83 -7.63
N ILE A 18 -30.29 8.44 -8.72
CA ILE A 18 -29.23 7.86 -9.54
C ILE A 18 -27.94 7.97 -8.72
N SER A 19 -27.34 6.84 -8.42
CA SER A 19 -26.03 6.82 -7.79
C SER A 19 -25.04 7.53 -8.72
N GLN A 20 -24.47 8.63 -8.27
CA GLN A 20 -23.45 9.38 -9.01
C GLN A 20 -22.11 8.62 -9.10
N ASN A 21 -22.00 7.50 -8.39
CA ASN A 21 -20.79 6.68 -8.37
C ASN A 21 -21.07 5.32 -9.00
N ILE A 22 -20.25 4.95 -9.97
CA ILE A 22 -20.25 3.61 -10.57
C ILE A 22 -18.97 2.88 -10.22
N VAL A 23 -19.06 1.58 -9.97
CA VAL A 23 -17.91 0.71 -9.83
C VAL A 23 -17.65 0.04 -11.18
N VAL A 24 -16.45 0.21 -11.70
CA VAL A 24 -16.03 -0.26 -13.02
C VAL A 24 -14.92 -1.27 -12.89
N LYS A 25 -14.90 -2.28 -13.76
CA LYS A 25 -13.85 -3.29 -13.83
C LYS A 25 -13.09 -3.22 -15.15
N VAL A 26 -11.77 -3.22 -15.07
CA VAL A 26 -10.87 -3.32 -16.23
C VAL A 26 -10.43 -4.76 -16.39
N VAL A 27 -10.52 -5.29 -17.60
CA VAL A 27 -10.14 -6.67 -17.92
C VAL A 27 -9.37 -6.72 -19.24
N ASP A 28 -8.54 -7.73 -19.39
CA ASP A 28 -7.94 -8.09 -20.67
C ASP A 28 -9.02 -8.55 -21.66
N GLU A 29 -8.96 -8.09 -22.90
CA GLU A 29 -9.98 -8.38 -23.90
C GLU A 29 -10.08 -9.86 -24.27
N ASN A 30 -8.95 -10.56 -24.32
CA ASN A 30 -8.86 -11.94 -24.75
C ASN A 30 -9.07 -12.92 -23.58
N THR A 31 -8.33 -12.73 -22.50
CA THR A 31 -8.30 -13.66 -21.37
C THR A 31 -9.39 -13.40 -20.35
N LYS A 32 -9.98 -12.19 -20.35
CA LYS A 32 -10.91 -11.68 -19.33
C LYS A 32 -10.31 -11.58 -17.92
N ALA A 33 -9.00 -11.74 -17.82
CA ALA A 33 -8.29 -11.56 -16.56
C ALA A 33 -8.35 -10.08 -16.09
N PRO A 34 -8.43 -9.81 -14.80
CA PRO A 34 -8.44 -8.44 -14.30
C PRO A 34 -7.10 -7.75 -14.59
N ILE A 35 -7.18 -6.48 -14.97
CA ILE A 35 -5.99 -5.63 -15.18
C ILE A 35 -5.83 -4.74 -13.94
N ALA A 36 -4.79 -5.04 -13.17
CA ALA A 36 -4.42 -4.27 -11.99
C ALA A 36 -3.67 -2.98 -12.39
N PHE A 37 -3.90 -1.94 -11.60
CA PHE A 37 -3.17 -0.67 -11.68
C PHE A 37 -3.28 0.05 -13.03
N ALA A 38 -4.38 -0.17 -13.77
CA ALA A 38 -4.70 0.63 -14.94
C ALA A 38 -5.01 2.06 -14.51
N ALA A 39 -4.37 3.03 -15.13
CA ALA A 39 -4.63 4.44 -14.88
C ALA A 39 -5.86 4.89 -15.68
N VAL A 40 -6.78 5.56 -15.00
CA VAL A 40 -8.01 6.12 -15.58
C VAL A 40 -7.94 7.62 -15.43
N LYS A 41 -7.60 8.30 -16.51
CA LYS A 41 -7.54 9.75 -16.58
C LYS A 41 -8.94 10.32 -16.77
N ILE A 42 -9.34 11.20 -15.86
CA ILE A 42 -10.62 11.94 -15.90
C ILE A 42 -10.42 13.27 -16.59
N ASP A 43 -9.40 14.02 -16.17
CA ASP A 43 -8.96 15.26 -16.78
C ASP A 43 -7.43 15.38 -16.66
N ASP A 44 -6.86 16.56 -16.94
CA ASP A 44 -5.41 16.75 -16.90
C ASP A 44 -4.80 16.64 -15.49
N PHE A 45 -5.59 16.78 -14.46
CA PHE A 45 -5.15 16.80 -13.05
C PHE A 45 -5.77 15.71 -12.20
N ASN A 46 -6.84 15.07 -12.67
CA ASN A 46 -7.60 14.10 -11.91
C ASN A 46 -7.65 12.75 -12.61
N GLY A 47 -7.55 11.71 -11.81
CA GLY A 47 -7.67 10.33 -12.28
C GLY A 47 -7.77 9.37 -11.10
N VAL A 48 -8.06 8.12 -11.43
CA VAL A 48 -8.09 7.00 -10.49
C VAL A 48 -7.27 5.84 -11.05
N ILE A 49 -6.92 4.89 -10.19
CA ILE A 49 -6.17 3.69 -10.58
C ILE A 49 -7.00 2.47 -10.18
N SER A 50 -7.05 1.45 -11.03
CA SER A 50 -7.70 0.19 -10.68
C SER A 50 -6.91 -0.56 -9.60
N ASN A 51 -7.64 -1.29 -8.75
CA ASN A 51 -7.03 -2.13 -7.72
C ASN A 51 -6.48 -3.45 -8.29
N GLU A 52 -6.00 -4.35 -7.45
CA GLU A 52 -5.44 -5.65 -7.86
C GLU A 52 -6.45 -6.54 -8.59
N GLU A 53 -7.75 -6.41 -8.28
CA GLU A 53 -8.84 -7.13 -8.95
C GLU A 53 -9.40 -6.38 -10.17
N GLY A 54 -8.74 -5.29 -10.58
CA GLY A 54 -9.11 -4.47 -11.73
C GLY A 54 -10.27 -3.50 -11.49
N PHE A 55 -10.74 -3.30 -10.25
CA PHE A 55 -11.85 -2.41 -9.95
C PHE A 55 -11.41 -0.99 -9.63
N PHE A 56 -12.23 -0.03 -10.03
CA PHE A 56 -12.13 1.37 -9.60
C PHE A 56 -13.53 1.99 -9.51
N THR A 57 -13.64 3.13 -8.84
CA THR A 57 -14.90 3.87 -8.70
C THR A 57 -14.80 5.20 -9.42
N LEU A 58 -15.79 5.50 -10.25
CA LEU A 58 -15.95 6.79 -10.92
C LEU A 58 -17.12 7.55 -10.31
N ASN A 59 -16.90 8.83 -10.06
CA ASN A 59 -18.00 9.76 -9.91
C ASN A 59 -18.37 10.26 -11.32
N THR A 60 -19.61 10.00 -11.73
CA THR A 60 -20.10 10.31 -13.07
C THR A 60 -20.72 11.71 -13.19
N GLU A 61 -20.73 12.48 -12.09
CA GLU A 61 -21.26 13.85 -12.09
C GLU A 61 -20.36 14.75 -12.97
N ASN A 62 -20.96 15.32 -14.02
CA ASN A 62 -20.27 16.18 -15.00
C ASN A 62 -19.06 15.50 -15.70
N LEU A 63 -19.13 14.17 -15.91
CA LEU A 63 -18.09 13.39 -16.56
C LEU A 63 -18.62 12.77 -17.84
N ASP A 64 -18.07 13.20 -18.98
CA ASP A 64 -18.51 12.70 -20.29
C ASP A 64 -17.74 11.45 -20.72
N ALA A 65 -16.41 11.47 -20.55
CA ALA A 65 -15.54 10.39 -20.99
C ALA A 65 -14.30 10.26 -20.09
N VAL A 66 -13.68 9.09 -20.14
CA VAL A 66 -12.40 8.80 -19.46
C VAL A 66 -11.42 8.16 -20.43
N THR A 67 -10.13 8.38 -20.19
CA THR A 67 -9.06 7.69 -20.91
C THR A 67 -8.44 6.65 -19.98
N ILE A 68 -8.43 5.39 -20.43
CA ILE A 68 -7.84 4.27 -19.67
C ILE A 68 -6.52 3.90 -20.33
N THR A 69 -5.47 3.81 -19.52
CA THR A 69 -4.13 3.42 -19.96
C THR A 69 -3.55 2.36 -19.03
N CYS A 70 -2.88 1.38 -19.59
CA CYS A 70 -2.13 0.40 -18.84
C CYS A 70 -0.91 -0.05 -19.66
N LEU A 71 0.21 -0.27 -18.97
CA LEU A 71 1.42 -0.75 -19.60
C LEU A 71 1.18 -2.11 -20.30
N GLY A 72 1.54 -2.21 -21.58
CA GLY A 72 1.31 -3.41 -22.39
C GLY A 72 -0.07 -3.49 -23.04
N TYR A 73 -0.92 -2.48 -22.88
CA TYR A 73 -2.26 -2.39 -23.47
C TYR A 73 -2.40 -1.11 -24.31
N LYS A 74 -3.25 -1.17 -25.33
CA LYS A 74 -3.65 0.01 -26.10
C LYS A 74 -4.49 0.94 -25.22
N SER A 75 -4.19 2.24 -25.30
CA SER A 75 -4.99 3.25 -24.62
C SER A 75 -6.41 3.29 -25.19
N LYS A 76 -7.39 3.49 -24.35
CA LYS A 76 -8.81 3.49 -24.74
C LYS A 76 -9.54 4.68 -24.13
N VAL A 77 -10.23 5.44 -24.99
CA VAL A 77 -11.14 6.51 -24.59
C VAL A 77 -12.56 5.98 -24.66
N LEU A 78 -13.32 6.14 -23.57
CA LEU A 78 -14.70 5.66 -23.47
C LEU A 78 -15.60 6.74 -22.88
N SER A 79 -16.80 6.89 -23.43
CA SER A 79 -17.84 7.68 -22.79
C SER A 79 -18.39 6.94 -21.56
N ILE A 80 -18.95 7.69 -20.62
CA ILE A 80 -19.60 7.09 -19.44
C ILE A 80 -20.77 6.20 -19.87
N ASP A 81 -21.52 6.62 -20.88
CA ASP A 81 -22.64 5.84 -21.41
C ASP A 81 -22.17 4.49 -21.98
N ASP A 82 -21.05 4.46 -22.71
CA ASP A 82 -20.47 3.21 -23.21
C ASP A 82 -20.05 2.27 -22.07
N ILE A 83 -19.50 2.80 -21.00
CA ILE A 83 -19.13 2.02 -19.82
C ILE A 83 -20.38 1.39 -19.18
N ILE A 84 -21.45 2.17 -19.01
CA ILE A 84 -22.69 1.70 -18.41
C ILE A 84 -23.36 0.63 -19.31
N VAL A 85 -23.44 0.86 -20.60
CA VAL A 85 -24.00 -0.10 -21.58
C VAL A 85 -23.25 -1.43 -21.56
N ASN A 86 -21.93 -1.39 -21.32
CA ASN A 86 -21.09 -2.58 -21.19
C ASN A 86 -21.05 -3.16 -19.75
N ASN A 87 -22.09 -2.94 -18.96
CA ASN A 87 -22.21 -3.45 -17.58
C ASN A 87 -21.05 -3.02 -16.66
N ASN A 88 -20.52 -1.83 -16.86
CA ASN A 88 -19.36 -1.29 -16.13
C ASN A 88 -18.09 -2.14 -16.28
N VAL A 89 -17.90 -2.81 -17.40
CA VAL A 89 -16.69 -3.57 -17.74
C VAL A 89 -15.98 -2.91 -18.90
N ILE A 90 -14.70 -2.63 -18.74
CA ILE A 90 -13.82 -2.11 -19.78
C ILE A 90 -12.84 -3.20 -20.18
N ALA A 91 -12.90 -3.63 -21.43
CA ALA A 91 -11.93 -4.55 -22.00
C ALA A 91 -10.82 -3.75 -22.71
N LEU A 92 -9.56 -4.00 -22.35
CA LEU A 92 -8.39 -3.46 -23.03
C LEU A 92 -7.77 -4.53 -23.92
N GLU A 93 -7.41 -4.11 -25.12
CA GLU A 93 -6.66 -4.91 -26.08
C GLU A 93 -5.17 -4.84 -25.73
N GLU A 94 -4.48 -5.99 -25.69
CA GLU A 94 -3.03 -5.99 -25.54
C GLU A 94 -2.37 -5.22 -26.69
N ALA A 95 -1.43 -4.34 -26.36
CA ALA A 95 -0.55 -3.75 -27.36
C ALA A 95 0.41 -4.85 -27.83
N ILE A 96 -0.01 -5.61 -28.85
CA ILE A 96 0.81 -6.66 -29.43
C ILE A 96 2.05 -5.96 -30.01
N ASN A 97 3.23 -6.32 -29.53
CA ASN A 97 4.46 -6.07 -30.24
C ASN A 97 4.39 -6.89 -31.54
N GLU A 98 3.84 -6.30 -32.61
CA GLU A 98 4.20 -6.80 -33.90
C GLU A 98 5.72 -6.73 -33.96
N LEU A 99 6.36 -7.89 -34.08
CA LEU A 99 7.84 -8.08 -34.23
C LEU A 99 8.42 -7.29 -35.43
N ASN A 100 7.64 -6.41 -36.02
CA ASN A 100 7.92 -5.61 -37.19
C ASN A 100 8.27 -4.13 -36.92
N THR A 101 8.48 -3.72 -35.69
CA THR A 101 9.27 -2.49 -35.49
C THR A 101 10.70 -2.85 -35.87
N VAL A 102 10.97 -2.82 -37.18
CA VAL A 102 12.31 -2.96 -37.74
C VAL A 102 13.12 -1.84 -37.10
N TYR A 103 13.89 -2.19 -36.08
CA TYR A 103 15.03 -1.37 -35.73
C TYR A 103 15.84 -1.17 -36.99
N ILE A 104 15.86 0.06 -37.53
CA ILE A 104 16.68 0.42 -38.71
C ILE A 104 18.17 0.25 -38.39
N SER A 105 18.52 -0.07 -37.15
CA SER A 105 19.86 -0.48 -36.75
C SER A 105 19.90 -1.98 -36.40
N ASN A 106 20.76 -2.71 -37.08
CA ASN A 106 21.08 -4.13 -36.83
C ASN A 106 21.72 -4.38 -35.45
N LYS A 107 21.68 -3.43 -34.53
CA LYS A 107 22.27 -3.54 -33.20
C LYS A 107 21.19 -3.52 -32.14
N ARG A 108 21.10 -4.58 -31.35
CA ARG A 108 20.28 -4.68 -30.13
C ARG A 108 20.58 -3.47 -29.24
N PRO A 109 19.57 -2.79 -28.68
CA PRO A 109 19.79 -1.68 -27.75
C PRO A 109 20.69 -2.09 -26.58
N ASN A 110 21.62 -1.23 -26.23
CA ASN A 110 22.53 -1.49 -25.12
C ASN A 110 21.89 -1.04 -23.80
N ALA A 111 21.57 -1.99 -22.93
CA ALA A 111 20.90 -1.74 -21.66
C ALA A 111 21.69 -0.77 -20.77
N ASP A 112 23.01 -0.91 -20.66
CA ASP A 112 23.85 -0.03 -19.85
C ASP A 112 23.81 1.42 -20.38
N SER A 113 23.76 1.61 -21.69
CA SER A 113 23.66 2.94 -22.29
C SER A 113 22.30 3.58 -22.00
N ILE A 114 21.21 2.82 -22.02
CA ILE A 114 19.88 3.28 -21.69
C ILE A 114 19.84 3.69 -20.21
N ILE A 115 20.32 2.85 -19.30
CA ILE A 115 20.40 3.15 -17.87
C ILE A 115 21.25 4.39 -17.59
N ALA A 116 22.36 4.55 -18.30
CA ALA A 116 23.18 5.76 -18.19
C ALA A 116 22.40 7.03 -18.55
N ARG A 117 21.56 6.99 -19.59
CA ARG A 117 20.69 8.11 -19.98
C ARG A 117 19.57 8.34 -18.97
N VAL A 118 18.96 7.29 -18.43
CA VAL A 118 18.00 7.41 -17.32
C VAL A 118 18.64 8.20 -16.17
N ARG A 119 19.84 7.81 -15.75
CA ARG A 119 20.57 8.51 -14.66
C ARG A 119 20.85 9.98 -14.96
N GLN A 120 21.21 10.30 -16.18
CA GLN A 120 21.48 11.68 -16.60
C GLN A 120 20.22 12.55 -16.54
N ARG A 121 19.04 11.97 -16.80
CA ARG A 121 17.76 12.67 -16.84
C ARG A 121 16.92 12.55 -15.56
N LEU A 122 17.47 11.95 -14.49
CA LEU A 122 16.72 11.80 -13.23
C LEU A 122 16.22 13.14 -12.68
N SER A 123 17.07 14.17 -12.67
CA SER A 123 16.68 15.49 -12.16
C SER A 123 15.67 16.21 -13.07
N GLU A 124 15.68 15.92 -14.36
CA GLU A 124 14.73 16.44 -15.33
C GLU A 124 13.37 15.78 -15.20
N ASN A 125 13.36 14.44 -15.13
CA ASN A 125 12.14 13.65 -15.07
C ASN A 125 11.50 13.63 -13.66
N TYR A 126 12.31 13.71 -12.59
CA TYR A 126 11.88 13.58 -11.20
C TYR A 126 12.36 14.73 -10.32
N GLY A 127 12.49 15.91 -10.91
CA GLY A 127 12.93 17.11 -10.19
C GLY A 127 11.99 17.49 -9.05
N THR A 128 12.58 18.06 -7.99
CA THR A 128 11.87 18.50 -6.80
C THR A 128 11.04 19.75 -7.08
N LYS A 129 9.74 19.55 -7.31
CA LYS A 129 8.76 20.65 -7.37
C LYS A 129 7.80 20.48 -6.20
N LEU A 130 7.08 21.53 -5.85
CA LEU A 130 5.97 21.43 -4.91
C LEU A 130 4.85 20.59 -5.57
N TYR A 131 4.53 19.46 -4.96
CA TYR A 131 3.44 18.59 -5.40
C TYR A 131 2.33 18.54 -4.36
N LYS A 132 1.11 18.44 -4.85
CA LYS A 132 -0.04 18.01 -4.08
C LYS A 132 -0.52 16.69 -4.65
N HIS A 133 -0.56 15.65 -3.83
CA HIS A 133 -1.14 14.36 -4.17
C HIS A 133 -2.39 14.12 -3.35
N GLU A 134 -3.46 13.69 -3.97
CA GLU A 134 -4.56 13.06 -3.26
C GLU A 134 -4.20 11.58 -3.08
N VAL A 135 -4.10 11.15 -1.83
CA VAL A 135 -3.67 9.80 -1.51
C VAL A 135 -4.78 9.02 -0.82
N PHE A 136 -4.96 7.78 -1.25
CA PHE A 136 -5.73 6.78 -0.53
C PHE A 136 -4.78 5.66 -0.13
N SER A 137 -4.74 5.35 1.15
CA SER A 137 -3.94 4.23 1.67
C SER A 137 -4.86 3.25 2.35
N ARG A 138 -4.68 1.97 2.04
CA ARG A 138 -5.36 0.85 2.70
C ARG A 138 -4.32 -0.14 3.16
N GLU A 139 -4.36 -0.47 4.44
CA GLU A 139 -3.53 -1.48 5.06
C GLU A 139 -4.42 -2.60 5.57
N THR A 140 -4.11 -3.83 5.18
CA THR A 140 -4.74 -5.03 5.73
C THR A 140 -3.64 -5.90 6.31
N ALA A 141 -3.62 -6.04 7.64
CA ALA A 141 -2.68 -6.91 8.32
C ALA A 141 -3.40 -8.19 8.77
N TYR A 142 -2.87 -9.32 8.34
CA TYR A 142 -3.27 -10.65 8.80
C TYR A 142 -2.26 -11.11 9.83
N ILE A 143 -2.69 -11.27 11.08
CA ILE A 143 -1.82 -11.73 12.17
C ILE A 143 -2.25 -13.14 12.55
N ASP A 144 -1.39 -14.10 12.24
CA ASP A 144 -1.58 -15.51 12.56
C ASP A 144 -0.39 -16.02 13.39
N PHE A 145 -0.61 -16.22 14.68
CA PHE A 145 0.40 -16.78 15.57
C PHE A 145 0.22 -18.31 15.63
N LYS A 146 1.21 -19.03 15.14
CA LYS A 146 1.19 -20.52 15.17
C LYS A 146 1.62 -21.08 16.53
N ASP A 147 2.55 -20.41 17.18
CA ASP A 147 3.07 -20.78 18.49
C ASP A 147 3.43 -19.51 19.28
N LEU A 148 2.91 -19.41 20.47
CA LEU A 148 3.17 -18.29 21.37
C LEU A 148 3.20 -18.83 22.80
N ASN A 149 4.33 -18.65 23.46
CA ASN A 149 4.53 -19.06 24.84
C ASN A 149 5.04 -17.88 25.67
N PHE A 150 4.37 -17.61 26.78
CA PHE A 150 4.79 -16.64 27.76
C PHE A 150 5.05 -17.37 29.07
N ASP A 151 6.28 -17.39 29.51
CA ASP A 151 6.65 -18.01 30.80
C ASP A 151 7.54 -17.07 31.61
N VAL A 152 7.13 -16.86 32.86
CA VAL A 152 7.92 -16.16 33.87
C VAL A 152 8.67 -17.15 34.69
N GLU A 153 9.92 -17.43 34.39
CA GLU A 153 10.74 -18.44 35.09
C GLU A 153 11.04 -18.07 36.55
N LYS A 154 11.33 -16.79 36.78
CA LYS A 154 11.71 -16.28 38.12
C LYS A 154 11.20 -14.86 38.32
N ALA A 155 10.68 -14.63 39.52
CA ALA A 155 10.34 -13.30 39.99
C ALA A 155 10.80 -13.17 41.44
N SER A 156 11.58 -12.13 41.77
CA SER A 156 12.11 -11.90 43.12
C SER A 156 10.96 -11.58 44.08
N HIS A 157 11.03 -12.16 45.29
CA HIS A 157 10.07 -11.94 46.40
C HIS A 157 8.62 -12.36 46.10
N ILE A 158 8.35 -13.12 45.04
CA ILE A 158 7.03 -13.63 44.71
C ILE A 158 6.89 -15.09 45.17
N LYS A 159 5.75 -15.37 45.78
CA LYS A 159 5.44 -16.74 46.18
C LYS A 159 5.25 -17.63 44.95
N LYS A 160 5.79 -18.85 44.98
CA LYS A 160 5.69 -19.83 43.88
C LYS A 160 4.27 -19.98 43.35
N LYS A 161 3.27 -20.04 44.26
CA LYS A 161 1.85 -20.10 43.88
C LYS A 161 1.39 -18.94 43.00
N ASN A 162 1.85 -17.72 43.27
CA ASN A 162 1.50 -16.52 42.45
C ASN A 162 2.18 -16.57 41.08
N LEU A 163 3.39 -17.09 41.02
CA LEU A 163 4.12 -17.27 39.76
C LEU A 163 3.38 -18.31 38.86
N GLU A 164 2.97 -19.45 39.46
CA GLU A 164 2.17 -20.46 38.75
C GLU A 164 0.83 -19.91 38.24
N LEU A 165 0.15 -19.07 39.03
CA LEU A 165 -1.10 -18.40 38.62
C LEU A 165 -0.86 -17.36 37.51
N ALA A 166 0.26 -16.61 37.55
CA ALA A 166 0.66 -15.68 36.49
C ALA A 166 0.87 -16.46 35.20
N ASN A 167 1.69 -17.50 35.21
CA ASN A 167 1.97 -18.31 34.02
C ASN A 167 0.72 -18.96 33.47
N LYS A 168 -0.16 -19.51 34.29
CA LYS A 168 -1.46 -20.03 33.83
C LYS A 168 -2.33 -18.97 33.15
N SER A 169 -2.29 -17.75 33.65
CA SER A 169 -3.03 -16.63 33.05
C SER A 169 -2.39 -16.16 31.76
N LEU A 170 -1.04 -16.14 31.64
CA LEU A 170 -0.30 -15.86 30.44
C LEU A 170 -0.50 -16.93 29.35
N ASP A 171 -0.52 -18.22 29.74
CA ASP A 171 -0.87 -19.33 28.82
C ASP A 171 -2.29 -19.18 28.26
N SER A 172 -3.22 -18.73 29.09
CA SER A 172 -4.59 -18.49 28.67
C SER A 172 -4.66 -17.33 27.69
N LEU A 173 -3.86 -16.29 27.92
CA LEU A 173 -3.72 -15.13 27.02
C LEU A 173 -3.07 -15.55 25.69
N ALA A 174 -1.99 -16.34 25.74
CA ALA A 174 -1.31 -16.88 24.56
C ALA A 174 -2.29 -17.67 23.67
N ARG A 175 -3.06 -18.59 24.28
CA ARG A 175 -4.09 -19.35 23.56
C ARG A 175 -5.18 -18.45 22.97
N ALA A 176 -5.60 -17.42 23.68
CA ALA A 176 -6.57 -16.46 23.15
C ALA A 176 -6.02 -15.69 21.94
N ILE A 177 -4.74 -15.32 21.95
CA ILE A 177 -4.05 -14.67 20.84
C ILE A 177 -3.93 -15.63 19.64
N ILE A 178 -3.49 -16.87 19.84
CA ILE A 178 -3.37 -17.89 18.80
C ILE A 178 -4.74 -18.16 18.14
N ASN A 179 -5.80 -18.21 18.93
CA ASN A 179 -7.15 -18.45 18.42
C ASN A 179 -7.80 -17.21 17.79
N SER A 180 -7.28 -16.01 18.04
CA SER A 180 -7.76 -14.78 17.44
C SER A 180 -7.13 -14.64 16.04
N LYS A 181 -7.88 -15.02 15.00
CA LYS A 181 -7.51 -14.66 13.62
C LYS A 181 -7.75 -13.16 13.43
N THR A 182 -6.79 -12.37 13.83
CA THR A 182 -6.96 -10.93 13.82
C THR A 182 -6.66 -10.38 12.44
N ILE A 183 -7.70 -9.86 11.80
CA ILE A 183 -7.58 -9.05 10.59
C ILE A 183 -7.66 -7.60 11.06
N HIS A 184 -6.59 -6.87 10.87
CA HIS A 184 -6.54 -5.45 11.13
C HIS A 184 -6.64 -4.70 9.80
N PHE A 185 -7.67 -3.88 9.69
CA PHE A 185 -7.94 -3.12 8.47
C PHE A 185 -7.99 -1.63 8.81
N LYS A 186 -7.14 -0.88 8.14
CA LYS A 186 -7.09 0.59 8.24
C LYS A 186 -7.10 1.19 6.86
N ASP A 187 -7.85 2.25 6.68
CA ASP A 187 -7.72 3.09 5.50
C ASP A 187 -7.83 4.59 5.84
N PHE A 188 -7.27 5.41 4.97
CA PHE A 188 -7.46 6.84 5.04
C PHE A 188 -7.35 7.49 3.65
N LYS A 189 -8.04 8.62 3.51
CA LYS A 189 -7.94 9.54 2.37
C LYS A 189 -7.37 10.86 2.86
N ALA A 190 -6.37 11.38 2.15
CA ALA A 190 -5.67 12.60 2.55
C ALA A 190 -5.10 13.37 1.36
N ASP A 191 -4.86 14.67 1.55
CA ASP A 191 -3.98 15.45 0.70
C ASP A 191 -2.55 15.40 1.24
N LEU A 192 -1.61 14.99 0.42
CA LEU A 192 -0.20 14.98 0.70
C LEU A 192 0.49 16.11 -0.08
N TYR A 193 1.05 17.06 0.64
CA TYR A 193 1.88 18.12 0.07
C TYR A 193 3.34 17.75 0.27
N VAL A 194 4.10 17.74 -0.82
CA VAL A 194 5.53 17.45 -0.82
C VAL A 194 6.27 18.68 -1.32
N ASN A 195 7.13 19.24 -0.50
CA ASN A 195 8.03 20.31 -0.87
C ASN A 195 9.46 19.83 -0.69
N ASP A 196 10.14 19.62 -1.80
CA ASP A 196 11.47 19.03 -1.77
C ASP A 196 11.50 17.70 -1.00
N SER A 197 12.46 16.85 -1.19
CA SER A 197 12.49 15.47 -0.67
C SER A 197 12.40 15.32 0.86
N THR A 198 12.33 16.42 1.62
CA THR A 198 12.46 16.40 3.08
C THR A 198 11.26 16.96 3.85
N LYS A 199 10.36 17.70 3.21
CA LYS A 199 9.23 18.32 3.92
C LYS A 199 7.91 17.89 3.35
N THR A 200 7.14 17.20 4.16
CA THR A 200 5.80 16.74 3.82
C THR A 200 4.76 17.28 4.79
N LYS A 201 3.56 17.54 4.27
CA LYS A 201 2.38 17.87 5.08
C LYS A 201 1.23 16.97 4.65
N LEU A 202 0.67 16.23 5.59
CA LEU A 202 -0.51 15.39 5.39
C LEU A 202 -1.75 16.08 5.97
N VAL A 203 -2.79 16.20 5.15
CA VAL A 203 -4.12 16.69 5.57
C VAL A 203 -5.10 15.54 5.39
N VAL A 204 -5.46 14.87 6.49
CA VAL A 204 -6.37 13.74 6.49
C VAL A 204 -7.81 14.22 6.37
N HIS A 205 -8.53 13.73 5.35
CA HIS A 205 -9.95 14.03 5.14
C HIS A 205 -10.84 13.01 5.83
N LYS A 206 -10.46 11.73 5.74
CA LYS A 206 -11.20 10.62 6.35
C LYS A 206 -10.24 9.50 6.69
N ALA A 207 -10.42 8.90 7.86
CA ALA A 207 -9.72 7.71 8.28
C ALA A 207 -10.72 6.71 8.87
N THR A 208 -10.52 5.42 8.59
CA THR A 208 -11.38 4.33 9.05
C THR A 208 -10.51 3.21 9.57
N GLU A 209 -10.89 2.66 10.72
CA GLU A 209 -10.31 1.44 11.27
C GLU A 209 -11.45 0.45 11.53
N LEU A 210 -11.34 -0.75 10.98
CA LEU A 210 -12.27 -1.83 11.22
C LEU A 210 -11.64 -2.81 12.23
N LEU A 211 -12.36 -2.98 13.34
CA LEU A 211 -12.00 -3.94 14.37
C LEU A 211 -13.07 -5.05 14.39
N ASP A 212 -12.64 -6.29 14.26
CA ASP A 212 -13.53 -7.42 14.53
C ASP A 212 -13.71 -7.57 16.04
N GLN A 213 -14.76 -6.96 16.58
CA GLN A 213 -15.04 -6.95 18.00
C GLN A 213 -15.33 -8.35 18.60
N LYS A 214 -15.63 -9.34 17.75
CA LYS A 214 -15.98 -10.70 18.25
C LYS A 214 -14.76 -11.63 18.30
N ASN A 215 -13.82 -11.50 17.39
CA ASN A 215 -12.74 -12.48 17.21
C ASN A 215 -11.35 -11.85 17.32
N SER A 216 -11.20 -10.53 17.34
CA SER A 216 -9.91 -9.88 17.40
C SER A 216 -9.57 -9.41 18.82
N LEU A 217 -8.40 -9.81 19.27
CA LEU A 217 -7.71 -9.14 20.37
C LEU A 217 -6.87 -8.03 19.73
N SER A 218 -7.18 -6.78 20.01
CA SER A 218 -6.28 -5.69 19.62
C SER A 218 -4.95 -5.81 20.38
N PHE A 219 -3.90 -5.23 19.83
CA PHE A 219 -2.60 -5.16 20.53
C PHE A 219 -2.77 -4.53 21.92
N GLU A 220 -3.65 -3.53 22.05
CA GLU A 220 -4.01 -2.87 23.30
C GLU A 220 -4.71 -3.81 24.28
N ASP A 221 -5.61 -4.68 23.82
CA ASP A 221 -6.25 -5.68 24.66
C ASP A 221 -5.26 -6.70 25.19
N VAL A 222 -4.30 -7.13 24.35
CA VAL A 222 -3.20 -8.02 24.75
C VAL A 222 -2.34 -7.33 25.79
N GLN A 223 -1.96 -6.08 25.57
CA GLN A 223 -1.17 -5.28 26.49
C GLN A 223 -1.90 -5.10 27.83
N LYS A 224 -3.17 -4.70 27.82
CA LYS A 224 -4.00 -4.56 29.02
C LYS A 224 -4.14 -5.86 29.80
N LYS A 225 -4.41 -6.96 29.11
CA LYS A 225 -4.52 -8.29 29.74
C LYS A 225 -3.18 -8.73 30.34
N GLY A 226 -2.07 -8.52 29.61
CA GLY A 226 -0.72 -8.78 30.11
C GLY A 226 -0.40 -7.92 31.34
N GLN A 227 -0.65 -6.63 31.30
CA GLN A 227 -0.49 -5.71 32.44
C GLN A 227 -1.33 -6.14 33.64
N ASN A 228 -2.58 -6.55 33.43
CA ASN A 228 -3.46 -7.02 34.50
C ASN A 228 -2.93 -8.29 35.15
N VAL A 229 -2.34 -9.22 34.40
CA VAL A 229 -1.67 -10.40 34.96
C VAL A 229 -0.48 -10.00 35.82
N MET A 230 0.36 -9.07 35.31
CA MET A 230 1.52 -8.56 36.05
C MET A 230 1.08 -7.86 37.34
N LEU A 231 0.10 -6.97 37.28
CA LEU A 231 -0.42 -6.25 38.44
C LEU A 231 -1.08 -7.14 39.45
N LYS A 232 -1.76 -8.20 39.03
CA LYS A 232 -2.52 -9.11 39.92
C LYS A 232 -1.65 -10.10 40.66
N TYR A 233 -0.60 -10.61 40.01
CA TYR A 233 0.17 -11.73 40.53
C TYR A 233 1.62 -11.37 40.83
N LEU A 234 2.16 -10.34 40.22
CA LEU A 234 3.53 -9.87 40.37
C LEU A 234 3.57 -8.49 41.02
N ASP A 235 4.55 -8.26 41.89
CA ASP A 235 4.68 -6.96 42.57
C ASP A 235 5.21 -5.88 41.58
N THR A 236 4.57 -4.73 41.64
CA THR A 236 4.84 -3.60 40.69
C THR A 236 6.04 -2.75 41.07
N THR A 237 6.67 -3.03 42.20
CA THR A 237 7.81 -2.23 42.73
C THR A 237 9.16 -2.81 42.36
N LEU A 238 9.22 -3.92 41.65
CA LEU A 238 10.45 -4.68 41.40
C LEU A 238 10.97 -4.55 39.98
N THR A 239 12.30 -4.63 39.86
CA THR A 239 12.99 -4.73 38.57
C THR A 239 12.85 -6.14 38.01
N TYR A 240 12.36 -6.29 36.80
CA TYR A 240 12.20 -7.57 36.13
C TYR A 240 13.23 -7.75 35.03
N LYS A 241 13.74 -8.98 34.87
CA LYS A 241 14.54 -9.40 33.72
C LYS A 241 13.66 -10.24 32.79
N LEU A 242 13.34 -9.71 31.63
CA LEU A 242 12.68 -10.46 30.58
C LEU A 242 13.74 -11.07 29.65
N LYS A 243 13.73 -12.39 29.53
CA LYS A 243 14.52 -13.11 28.54
C LYS A 243 13.56 -13.63 27.49
N THR A 244 13.69 -13.17 26.26
CA THR A 244 12.97 -13.71 25.10
C THR A 244 14.00 -14.24 24.12
N GLY A 245 14.27 -15.54 24.16
CA GLY A 245 15.24 -16.15 23.27
C GLY A 245 16.62 -15.44 23.28
N LEU A 246 16.95 -14.74 22.19
CA LEU A 246 18.22 -14.02 22.02
C LEU A 246 18.25 -12.64 22.70
N PHE A 247 17.12 -12.11 23.15
CA PHE A 247 17.05 -10.78 23.74
C PHE A 247 16.89 -10.83 25.25
N LYS A 248 17.70 -10.05 25.93
CA LYS A 248 17.63 -9.83 27.36
C LYS A 248 17.27 -8.38 27.61
N ILE A 249 16.07 -8.11 28.09
CA ILE A 249 15.63 -6.77 28.48
C ILE A 249 15.66 -6.71 30.02
N GLU A 250 16.50 -5.82 30.55
CA GLU A 250 16.46 -5.44 31.95
C GLU A 250 15.77 -4.08 32.04
N ASP A 251 14.54 -4.09 32.54
CA ASP A 251 13.82 -2.83 32.75
C ASP A 251 13.12 -2.84 34.12
N SER A 252 13.04 -1.68 34.75
CA SER A 252 12.22 -1.47 35.92
C SER A 252 10.83 -1.10 35.47
N LEU A 253 9.95 -2.08 35.36
CA LEU A 253 8.53 -1.86 35.11
C LEU A 253 7.88 -1.23 36.34
N SER A 254 8.07 0.09 36.53
CA SER A 254 7.26 0.85 37.47
C SER A 254 5.91 1.13 36.84
N LEU A 255 4.94 0.28 37.13
CA LEU A 255 3.54 0.49 36.73
C LEU A 255 2.86 1.64 37.51
N LYS A 256 3.63 2.38 38.33
CA LYS A 256 3.17 3.58 39.02
C LYS A 256 3.39 4.86 38.24
N ASP A 257 4.16 4.84 37.16
CA ASP A 257 4.30 6.03 36.31
C ASP A 257 2.97 6.32 35.61
N ASP A 258 2.48 7.54 35.82
CA ASP A 258 1.21 8.02 35.26
C ASP A 258 1.14 7.98 33.72
N LYS A 259 2.26 7.76 33.04
CA LYS A 259 2.34 7.50 31.57
C LYS A 259 1.62 6.22 31.14
N THR A 260 1.36 5.28 32.04
CA THR A 260 0.57 4.08 31.73
C THR A 260 -0.94 4.28 31.96
N LYS A 261 -1.37 5.40 32.52
CA LYS A 261 -2.80 5.69 32.75
C LYS A 261 -3.50 6.39 31.59
N GLU A 262 -2.77 7.02 30.73
CA GLU A 262 -3.28 7.49 29.44
C GLU A 262 -3.18 6.36 28.41
N VAL A 263 -4.00 5.34 28.54
CA VAL A 263 -4.49 4.65 27.36
C VAL A 263 -5.31 5.70 26.62
N GLN A 264 -4.62 6.42 25.75
CA GLN A 264 -5.23 7.40 24.87
C GLN A 264 -6.43 6.72 24.21
N LYS A 265 -7.58 7.36 24.27
CA LYS A 265 -8.71 7.05 23.42
C LYS A 265 -8.18 6.74 22.04
N ASN A 266 -8.77 5.76 21.36
CA ASN A 266 -8.52 5.37 19.99
C ASN A 266 -8.64 6.58 19.03
N GLU A 267 -7.74 7.52 19.13
CA GLU A 267 -7.57 8.60 18.19
C GLU A 267 -6.52 8.15 17.19
N TYR A 268 -6.87 8.18 15.93
CA TYR A 268 -5.94 7.98 14.84
C TYR A 268 -4.73 8.91 15.04
N GLN A 269 -3.56 8.35 15.28
CA GLN A 269 -2.37 9.16 15.44
C GLN A 269 -1.88 9.57 14.05
N ILE A 270 -2.22 10.78 13.63
CA ILE A 270 -1.84 11.38 12.33
C ILE A 270 -0.32 11.32 12.11
N ASP A 271 0.47 11.43 13.17
CA ASP A 271 1.93 11.31 13.08
C ASP A 271 2.40 9.93 12.62
N ASN A 272 1.70 8.86 13.01
CA ASN A 272 1.99 7.51 12.52
C ASN A 272 1.64 7.36 11.05
N LEU A 273 0.50 7.92 10.61
CA LEU A 273 0.10 7.92 9.21
C LEU A 273 1.12 8.70 8.37
N ARG A 274 1.52 9.87 8.82
CA ARG A 274 2.54 10.69 8.16
C ARG A 274 3.89 9.96 8.07
N GLY A 275 4.30 9.27 9.14
CA GLY A 275 5.50 8.46 9.16
C GLY A 275 5.47 7.35 8.12
N GLY A 276 4.37 6.62 8.01
CA GLY A 276 4.16 5.57 7.00
C GLY A 276 4.27 6.10 5.58
N ILE A 277 3.59 7.22 5.27
CA ILE A 277 3.66 7.85 3.94
C ILE A 277 5.07 8.36 3.63
N ASN A 278 5.75 9.00 4.59
CA ASN A 278 7.13 9.45 4.38
C ASN A 278 8.04 8.28 4.05
N THR A 279 7.88 7.14 4.72
CA THR A 279 8.63 5.93 4.41
C THR A 279 8.36 5.44 2.99
N ILE A 280 7.11 5.45 2.54
CA ILE A 280 6.77 5.10 1.16
C ILE A 280 7.42 6.07 0.17
N LEU A 281 7.33 7.38 0.42
CA LEU A 281 7.95 8.40 -0.43
C LEU A 281 9.47 8.24 -0.51
N GLU A 282 10.14 8.03 0.63
CA GLU A 282 11.60 7.81 0.67
C GLU A 282 12.03 6.60 -0.16
N HIS A 283 11.17 5.58 -0.25
CA HIS A 283 11.45 4.37 -1.04
C HIS A 283 10.98 4.49 -2.50
N SER A 284 10.07 5.39 -2.81
CA SER A 284 9.46 5.52 -4.14
C SER A 284 10.00 6.69 -4.98
N HIS A 285 10.94 7.48 -4.46
CA HIS A 285 11.52 8.58 -5.23
C HIS A 285 13.01 8.37 -5.54
N PHE A 286 13.52 9.03 -6.59
CA PHE A 286 14.92 8.95 -7.03
C PHE A 286 15.80 9.99 -6.31
N GLY A 287 16.03 9.81 -5.00
CA GLY A 287 16.98 10.61 -4.21
C GLY A 287 18.38 9.99 -4.20
N GLU A 288 19.41 10.75 -3.81
CA GLU A 288 20.81 10.30 -3.87
C GLU A 288 21.09 8.96 -3.18
N ASN A 289 20.38 8.65 -2.09
CA ASN A 289 20.56 7.43 -1.31
C ASN A 289 19.39 6.46 -1.39
N SER A 290 18.39 6.74 -2.24
CA SER A 290 17.22 5.88 -2.34
C SER A 290 17.56 4.49 -2.92
N MET A 291 16.71 3.52 -2.61
CA MET A 291 16.80 2.18 -3.18
C MET A 291 16.70 2.23 -4.71
N LEU A 292 15.80 3.06 -5.24
CA LEU A 292 15.57 3.19 -6.68
C LEU A 292 16.80 3.71 -7.41
N THR A 293 17.48 4.71 -6.86
CA THR A 293 18.73 5.24 -7.42
C THR A 293 19.86 4.20 -7.39
N LYS A 294 19.92 3.38 -6.33
CA LYS A 294 20.90 2.29 -6.24
C LYS A 294 20.66 1.19 -7.29
N ILE A 295 19.41 0.91 -7.63
CA ILE A 295 19.08 -0.04 -8.70
C ILE A 295 19.62 0.42 -10.07
N LEU A 296 19.77 1.73 -10.27
CA LEU A 296 20.35 2.29 -11.49
C LEU A 296 21.90 2.35 -11.49
N ASP A 297 22.57 1.86 -10.44
CA ASP A 297 24.03 1.86 -10.38
C ASP A 297 24.63 0.61 -11.05
N SER A 298 25.29 0.82 -12.19
CA SER A 298 25.95 -0.24 -12.97
C SER A 298 27.09 -0.95 -12.23
N ASN A 299 27.62 -0.40 -11.14
CA ASN A 299 28.57 -1.09 -10.28
C ASN A 299 27.91 -2.14 -9.38
N LEU A 300 26.62 -1.95 -9.08
CA LEU A 300 25.84 -2.80 -8.19
C LEU A 300 24.99 -3.80 -8.96
N TYR A 301 24.52 -3.45 -10.16
CA TYR A 301 23.57 -4.22 -10.94
C TYR A 301 24.05 -4.49 -12.36
N GLU A 302 23.67 -5.63 -12.88
CA GLU A 302 23.79 -6.04 -14.27
C GLU A 302 22.45 -5.86 -14.96
N TYR A 303 22.46 -5.30 -16.18
CA TYR A 303 21.26 -5.01 -16.94
C TYR A 303 21.24 -5.80 -18.22
N ASN A 304 20.06 -6.31 -18.58
CA ASN A 304 19.84 -6.99 -19.84
C ASN A 304 18.60 -6.43 -20.53
N PHE A 305 18.77 -6.02 -21.80
CA PHE A 305 17.64 -5.62 -22.63
C PHE A 305 16.82 -6.87 -22.98
N GLU A 306 15.54 -6.90 -22.62
CA GLU A 306 14.64 -8.02 -22.94
C GLU A 306 13.92 -7.79 -24.26
N ASN A 307 13.08 -6.77 -24.31
CA ASN A 307 12.25 -6.44 -25.46
C ASN A 307 11.83 -4.96 -25.41
N THR A 308 10.92 -4.59 -26.30
CA THR A 308 10.18 -3.33 -26.25
C THR A 308 8.70 -3.58 -25.98
N SER A 309 8.03 -2.58 -25.43
CA SER A 309 6.60 -2.54 -25.19
C SER A 309 6.07 -1.15 -25.55
N TYR A 310 4.81 -0.86 -25.26
CA TYR A 310 4.19 0.45 -25.49
C TYR A 310 3.44 0.89 -24.22
N PHE A 311 3.45 2.20 -24.01
CA PHE A 311 2.66 2.86 -22.98
C PHE A 311 2.21 4.23 -23.51
N ASN A 312 0.91 4.49 -23.57
CA ASN A 312 0.34 5.71 -24.19
C ASN A 312 0.89 5.96 -25.61
N ASP A 313 0.97 4.91 -26.42
CA ASP A 313 1.53 4.95 -27.78
C ASP A 313 3.03 5.31 -27.87
N GLU A 314 3.71 5.45 -26.75
CA GLU A 314 5.16 5.66 -26.68
C GLU A 314 5.89 4.33 -26.56
N LEU A 315 7.01 4.22 -27.27
CA LEU A 315 7.88 3.03 -27.19
C LEU A 315 8.55 2.95 -25.82
N ILE A 316 8.56 1.74 -25.26
CA ILE A 316 9.16 1.44 -23.95
C ILE A 316 10.24 0.38 -24.10
N TYR A 317 11.40 0.61 -23.54
CA TYR A 317 12.43 -0.41 -23.32
C TYR A 317 12.13 -1.20 -22.07
N VAL A 318 12.11 -2.53 -22.18
CA VAL A 318 12.02 -3.45 -21.02
C VAL A 318 13.42 -3.98 -20.72
N ILE A 319 13.93 -3.62 -19.54
CA ILE A 319 15.28 -3.98 -19.11
C ILE A 319 15.19 -4.73 -17.78
N SER A 320 15.62 -5.99 -17.78
CA SER A 320 15.80 -6.73 -16.52
C SER A 320 17.08 -6.33 -15.83
N TYR A 321 17.09 -6.41 -14.51
CA TYR A 321 18.26 -6.16 -13.69
C TYR A 321 18.42 -7.21 -12.59
N LYS A 322 19.66 -7.52 -12.26
CA LYS A 322 20.02 -8.44 -11.18
C LYS A 322 21.24 -7.94 -10.42
N PRO A 323 21.40 -8.31 -9.14
CA PRO A 323 22.55 -7.90 -8.33
C PRO A 323 23.87 -8.47 -8.87
N LYS A 324 24.91 -7.65 -8.91
CA LYS A 324 26.31 -8.08 -9.14
C LYS A 324 26.99 -8.55 -7.87
N ARG A 325 26.50 -8.11 -6.70
CA ARG A 325 27.13 -8.35 -5.40
C ARG A 325 26.08 -8.66 -4.33
N SER A 326 26.47 -9.40 -3.30
CA SER A 326 25.61 -9.77 -2.17
C SER A 326 25.03 -8.59 -1.35
N ARG A 327 25.55 -7.38 -1.54
CA ARG A 327 25.03 -6.16 -0.92
C ARG A 327 23.79 -5.60 -1.64
N SER A 328 23.58 -5.98 -2.87
CA SER A 328 22.43 -5.60 -3.68
C SER A 328 21.39 -6.70 -3.56
N LYS A 329 20.15 -6.36 -3.25
CA LYS A 329 19.17 -7.32 -2.76
C LYS A 329 17.95 -7.50 -3.66
N TYR A 330 17.87 -6.76 -4.76
CA TYR A 330 16.68 -6.74 -5.58
C TYR A 330 16.97 -7.19 -7.00
N THR A 331 16.05 -7.92 -7.59
CA THR A 331 16.01 -8.24 -9.01
C THR A 331 14.66 -7.79 -9.56
N GLY A 332 14.57 -7.58 -10.89
CA GLY A 332 13.31 -7.17 -11.49
C GLY A 332 13.46 -6.60 -12.87
N ARG A 333 12.49 -5.73 -13.26
CA ARG A 333 12.43 -5.10 -14.58
C ARG A 333 12.16 -3.61 -14.46
N LEU A 334 12.78 -2.86 -15.36
CA LEU A 334 12.57 -1.44 -15.59
C LEU A 334 11.87 -1.26 -16.94
N PHE A 335 10.84 -0.44 -16.96
CA PHE A 335 10.10 -0.06 -18.14
C PHE A 335 10.37 1.42 -18.41
N ILE A 336 11.15 1.69 -19.44
CA ILE A 336 11.76 3.00 -19.71
C ILE A 336 11.24 3.57 -21.01
N ILE A 337 10.66 4.76 -20.99
CA ILE A 337 10.17 5.47 -22.16
C ILE A 337 11.36 5.86 -23.06
N ASP A 338 11.28 5.59 -24.36
CA ASP A 338 12.39 5.78 -25.30
C ASP A 338 12.83 7.25 -25.40
N ASP A 339 11.90 8.16 -25.47
CA ASP A 339 12.17 9.57 -25.77
C ASP A 339 12.67 10.34 -24.53
N SER A 340 11.95 10.23 -23.43
CA SER A 340 12.24 10.95 -22.19
C SER A 340 13.26 10.25 -21.29
N TYR A 341 13.49 8.94 -21.46
CA TYR A 341 14.20 8.06 -20.53
C TYR A 341 13.61 8.09 -19.12
N ALA A 342 12.32 8.42 -18.99
CA ALA A 342 11.59 8.28 -17.73
C ALA A 342 11.25 6.82 -17.50
N ILE A 343 11.23 6.41 -16.23
CA ILE A 343 10.80 5.06 -15.82
C ILE A 343 9.29 5.10 -15.65
N ALA A 344 8.56 4.45 -16.54
CA ALA A 344 7.10 4.35 -16.48
C ALA A 344 6.64 3.35 -15.40
N LYS A 345 7.43 2.28 -15.20
CA LYS A 345 7.15 1.22 -14.22
C LYS A 345 8.45 0.55 -13.77
N MET A 346 8.47 0.08 -12.55
CA MET A 346 9.53 -0.77 -12.00
C MET A 346 8.90 -1.93 -11.25
N ASP A 347 9.29 -3.14 -11.61
CA ASP A 347 9.02 -4.35 -10.84
C ASP A 347 10.28 -4.71 -10.06
N PHE A 348 10.13 -5.14 -8.81
CA PHE A 348 11.26 -5.60 -8.01
C PHE A 348 10.82 -6.66 -7.01
N GLU A 349 11.72 -7.59 -6.77
CA GLU A 349 11.57 -8.62 -5.75
C GLU A 349 12.91 -8.85 -5.04
N PHE A 350 12.89 -9.48 -3.88
CA PHE A 350 14.11 -9.86 -3.18
C PHE A 350 14.81 -10.98 -3.95
N ALA A 351 16.11 -10.77 -4.24
CA ALA A 351 16.94 -11.72 -4.98
C ALA A 351 17.42 -12.89 -4.11
#